data_1a25f8b449d0edee3b4f08558c9ba29c
#
_entry.id   1a25f8b449d0edee3b4f08558c9ba29c
#
_cell.length_a   1.000
_cell.length_b   1.000
_cell.length_c   1.000
_cell.angle_alpha   90.00
_cell.angle_beta   90.00
_cell.angle_gamma   90.00
#
_symmetry.space_group_name_H-M   'P 1'
#
loop_
_entity.id
_entity.type
_entity.pdbx_description
1 polymer ?
#
loop_
_entity_poly.entity_id
_entity_poly.type
_entity_poly.pdbx_seq_one_letter_code
_entity_poly.pdbx_strand_id
1 'polypeptide(L)'
;MGGSHSESDHVTLVREKVRLLDVVSKKIKLIKRGSNHYVGLCPFHSEKTPSFHVNCSNDMFYCFGCGVHGDVVQFVSDIDGLSFREAIEHLAQVYGVSLPAKTGRGEADFLYELMDYAARWFVEQLSRSPTALLYLRSRGIDEKTVRKFRLGYVPVSGIKTCFASSQISFEKVRDAGLLTKNFQDCLYNRLVFPICSATGRVIAFGGRSVSDKHSPKYLNSAENALFKKRESLYGLHLALAPAKKLGRIVAVEGYMDVLILSQLGISNVVGLLGTAMTEAHLRHMWDIVPEVVVWMDGDGAGINASMKIAHLALSIIKSGQSIRFVTSPQGKDPYDVCVNLGPDTAKDLIERAKLLSEFVWDYELARANIASSSKVVPEQCMALEQRIREYTSEIRDVHIAKYYKSFFYQQIKALQREQYNGRGTSSHGSARAIEQGLRSSRLGGVSLQECAGANYQMRVIYTIVECPKLLYDGAVFEQFASLDFADDMRPLQQHIVDIREAHGEELSKADLIGELYSRRADFEPTLRSIQEKMSATGCAFGTKGCSDADVEKRARREWEKLMLSKQLSEIQEQIVKLRLEGRYDIALNLSEHAKEVDDRLRSLWRC
;
A
#
# COMPACT_ATOMS: atom_id res chain seq x y z
N MET A 1 -1.10 6.45 46.55
CA MET A 1 -1.78 5.15 46.72
C MET A 1 -3.29 5.38 46.70
N GLY A 2 -3.92 5.49 45.54
CA GLY A 2 -5.34 5.86 45.40
C GLY A 2 -5.99 5.44 44.06
N GLY A 3 -5.35 4.58 43.27
CA GLY A 3 -5.83 4.24 41.91
C GLY A 3 -6.37 2.83 41.71
N SER A 4 -6.24 1.91 42.68
CA SER A 4 -6.56 0.49 42.43
C SER A 4 -8.00 0.06 42.76
N HIS A 5 -8.73 0.78 43.65
CA HIS A 5 -10.06 0.36 44.06
C HIS A 5 -11.16 0.62 43.00
N SER A 6 -11.10 1.69 42.22
CA SER A 6 -12.18 2.05 41.27
C SER A 6 -12.21 1.24 39.95
N GLU A 7 -11.10 0.72 39.50
CA GLU A 7 -11.07 -0.17 38.31
C GLU A 7 -11.56 -1.58 38.65
N SER A 8 -11.23 -2.09 39.81
CA SER A 8 -11.72 -3.35 40.36
C SER A 8 -13.26 -3.38 40.44
N ASP A 9 -13.89 -2.28 40.83
CA ASP A 9 -15.34 -2.17 41.00
C ASP A 9 -16.07 -2.16 39.62
N HIS A 10 -15.52 -1.48 38.62
CA HIS A 10 -16.09 -1.48 37.26
C HIS A 10 -16.03 -2.86 36.59
N VAL A 11 -14.91 -3.57 36.74
CA VAL A 11 -14.74 -4.95 36.27
C VAL A 11 -15.77 -5.87 36.89
N THR A 12 -15.92 -5.78 38.22
CA THR A 12 -16.85 -6.62 38.97
C THR A 12 -18.29 -6.37 38.51
N LEU A 13 -18.71 -5.11 38.38
CA LEU A 13 -20.05 -4.75 37.90
C LEU A 13 -20.35 -5.25 36.49
N VAL A 14 -19.39 -5.15 35.56
CA VAL A 14 -19.57 -5.66 34.20
C VAL A 14 -19.66 -7.18 34.19
N ARG A 15 -18.80 -7.88 34.94
CA ARG A 15 -18.83 -9.34 35.09
C ARG A 15 -20.13 -9.87 35.71
N GLU A 16 -20.70 -9.14 36.64
CA GLU A 16 -21.96 -9.53 37.28
C GLU A 16 -23.19 -9.30 36.39
N LYS A 17 -23.18 -8.26 35.58
CA LYS A 17 -24.35 -7.85 34.78
C LYS A 17 -24.34 -8.31 33.33
N VAL A 18 -23.16 -8.59 32.77
CA VAL A 18 -23.01 -8.99 31.35
C VAL A 18 -22.60 -10.44 31.27
N ARG A 19 -23.53 -11.30 30.82
CA ARG A 19 -23.26 -12.72 30.65
C ARG A 19 -22.38 -12.96 29.42
N LEU A 20 -21.32 -13.74 29.59
CA LEU A 20 -20.43 -14.15 28.50
C LEU A 20 -21.20 -14.78 27.32
N LEU A 21 -22.19 -15.63 27.63
CA LEU A 21 -22.99 -16.30 26.61
C LEU A 21 -23.71 -15.30 25.70
N ASP A 22 -24.25 -14.21 26.23
CA ASP A 22 -25.00 -13.21 25.47
C ASP A 22 -24.10 -12.41 24.52
N VAL A 23 -22.84 -12.25 24.89
CA VAL A 23 -21.82 -11.58 24.07
C VAL A 23 -21.32 -12.51 22.98
N VAL A 24 -20.92 -13.73 23.36
CA VAL A 24 -20.34 -14.73 22.44
C VAL A 24 -21.35 -15.15 21.39
N SER A 25 -22.62 -15.38 21.75
CA SER A 25 -23.65 -15.82 20.83
C SER A 25 -23.98 -14.80 19.71
N LYS A 26 -23.65 -13.51 19.92
CA LYS A 26 -23.76 -12.48 18.87
C LYS A 26 -22.62 -12.54 17.85
N LYS A 27 -21.49 -13.15 18.21
CA LYS A 27 -20.29 -13.19 17.38
C LYS A 27 -20.09 -14.55 16.68
N ILE A 28 -20.45 -15.66 17.35
CA ILE A 28 -20.30 -17.02 16.84
C ILE A 28 -21.54 -17.87 17.10
N LYS A 29 -21.77 -18.88 16.25
CA LYS A 29 -22.84 -19.86 16.43
C LYS A 29 -22.44 -20.89 17.49
N LEU A 30 -23.19 -20.96 18.59
CA LEU A 30 -22.98 -21.88 19.69
C LEU A 30 -23.98 -23.03 19.66
N ILE A 31 -23.52 -24.24 20.00
CA ILE A 31 -24.32 -25.46 20.15
C ILE A 31 -24.28 -25.86 21.62
N LYS A 32 -25.47 -26.06 22.23
CA LYS A 32 -25.59 -26.49 23.62
C LYS A 32 -25.15 -27.95 23.78
N ARG A 33 -24.23 -28.24 24.70
CA ARG A 33 -23.69 -29.57 24.98
C ARG A 33 -23.95 -30.07 26.42
N GLY A 34 -24.74 -29.33 27.19
CA GLY A 34 -25.09 -29.66 28.59
C GLY A 34 -25.94 -28.55 29.19
N SER A 35 -26.24 -28.63 30.50
CA SER A 35 -27.08 -27.64 31.19
C SER A 35 -26.47 -26.23 31.12
N ASN A 36 -25.15 -26.11 31.30
CA ASN A 36 -24.43 -24.81 31.36
C ASN A 36 -23.19 -24.77 30.45
N HIS A 37 -23.18 -25.62 29.39
CA HIS A 37 -22.03 -25.75 28.52
C HIS A 37 -22.41 -25.59 27.06
N TYR A 38 -21.68 -24.72 26.34
CA TYR A 38 -21.88 -24.45 24.93
C TYR A 38 -20.56 -24.57 24.17
N VAL A 39 -20.63 -25.00 22.91
CA VAL A 39 -19.47 -25.25 22.06
C VAL A 39 -19.69 -24.61 20.68
N GLY A 40 -18.68 -23.98 20.12
CA GLY A 40 -18.70 -23.40 18.78
C GLY A 40 -17.34 -23.43 18.10
N LEU A 41 -17.29 -22.93 16.85
CA LEU A 41 -16.02 -22.70 16.18
C LEU A 41 -15.33 -21.48 16.81
N CYS A 42 -14.02 -21.59 17.02
CA CYS A 42 -13.26 -20.54 17.65
C CYS A 42 -13.16 -19.30 16.75
N PRO A 43 -13.43 -18.10 17.27
CA PRO A 43 -13.27 -16.87 16.49
C PRO A 43 -11.83 -16.37 16.40
N PHE A 44 -10.89 -16.96 17.17
CA PHE A 44 -9.50 -16.53 17.27
C PHE A 44 -8.54 -17.34 16.41
N HIS A 45 -8.96 -18.49 15.88
CA HIS A 45 -8.19 -19.27 14.92
C HIS A 45 -9.12 -20.00 13.94
N SER A 46 -8.59 -20.36 12.78
CA SER A 46 -9.35 -21.06 11.75
C SER A 46 -9.42 -22.56 12.05
N GLU A 47 -10.65 -23.12 12.19
CA GLU A 47 -10.86 -24.53 12.45
C GLU A 47 -12.13 -25.05 11.76
N LYS A 48 -12.23 -26.37 11.58
CA LYS A 48 -13.43 -27.04 11.01
C LYS A 48 -14.24 -27.79 12.07
N THR A 49 -13.65 -28.11 13.20
CA THR A 49 -14.27 -28.81 14.32
C THR A 49 -14.39 -27.89 15.52
N PRO A 50 -15.58 -27.77 16.16
CA PRO A 50 -15.78 -26.86 17.27
C PRO A 50 -14.87 -27.20 18.46
N SER A 51 -14.00 -26.25 18.85
CA SER A 51 -13.10 -26.37 20.01
C SER A 51 -13.25 -25.20 21.02
N PHE A 52 -14.10 -24.22 20.73
CA PHE A 52 -14.36 -23.09 21.61
C PHE A 52 -15.52 -23.42 22.56
N HIS A 53 -15.21 -23.46 23.84
CA HIS A 53 -16.12 -23.85 24.91
C HIS A 53 -16.50 -22.64 25.76
N VAL A 54 -17.81 -22.51 26.07
CA VAL A 54 -18.34 -21.50 26.98
C VAL A 54 -19.00 -22.22 28.15
N ASN A 55 -18.55 -21.93 29.36
CA ASN A 55 -19.11 -22.46 30.60
C ASN A 55 -19.87 -21.35 31.33
N CYS A 56 -21.20 -21.46 31.37
CA CYS A 56 -22.08 -20.48 32.00
C CYS A 56 -22.10 -20.58 33.52
N SER A 57 -21.54 -21.62 34.13
CA SER A 57 -21.50 -21.73 35.60
C SER A 57 -20.50 -20.78 36.22
N ASN A 58 -19.39 -20.53 35.54
CA ASN A 58 -18.32 -19.63 35.97
C ASN A 58 -18.10 -18.44 35.03
N ASP A 59 -18.96 -18.31 33.99
CA ASP A 59 -18.90 -17.26 32.95
C ASP A 59 -17.51 -17.13 32.30
N MET A 60 -16.88 -18.28 31.98
CA MET A 60 -15.56 -18.38 31.36
C MET A 60 -15.63 -19.10 30.01
N PHE A 61 -14.75 -18.71 29.11
CA PHE A 61 -14.52 -19.48 27.89
C PHE A 61 -13.11 -20.08 27.86
N TYR A 62 -12.97 -21.17 27.09
CA TYR A 62 -11.70 -21.82 26.81
C TYR A 62 -11.73 -22.45 25.41
N CYS A 63 -10.69 -22.23 24.64
CA CYS A 63 -10.52 -22.89 23.33
C CYS A 63 -9.47 -24.01 23.45
N PHE A 64 -9.88 -25.26 23.23
CA PHE A 64 -8.96 -26.39 23.24
C PHE A 64 -8.06 -26.49 22.01
N GLY A 65 -8.33 -25.69 20.94
CA GLY A 65 -7.52 -25.62 19.74
C GLY A 65 -6.32 -24.68 19.86
N CYS A 66 -6.55 -23.44 20.30
CA CYS A 66 -5.50 -22.40 20.39
C CYS A 66 -5.14 -21.99 21.81
N GLY A 67 -5.81 -22.53 22.84
CA GLY A 67 -5.51 -22.25 24.26
C GLY A 67 -6.01 -20.91 24.78
N VAL A 68 -6.65 -20.07 23.96
CA VAL A 68 -7.21 -18.79 24.41
C VAL A 68 -8.32 -19.05 25.43
N HIS A 69 -8.33 -18.26 26.50
CA HIS A 69 -9.31 -18.38 27.59
C HIS A 69 -9.53 -17.07 28.28
N GLY A 70 -10.65 -16.92 28.97
CA GLY A 70 -10.95 -15.71 29.73
C GLY A 70 -12.42 -15.56 30.09
N ASP A 71 -12.77 -14.38 30.57
CA ASP A 71 -14.13 -13.93 30.88
C ASP A 71 -14.72 -13.05 29.76
N VAL A 72 -15.83 -12.42 30.01
CA VAL A 72 -16.52 -11.55 29.04
C VAL A 72 -15.68 -10.33 28.64
N VAL A 73 -14.90 -9.77 29.59
CA VAL A 73 -14.04 -8.60 29.30
C VAL A 73 -12.88 -9.02 28.43
N GLN A 74 -12.22 -10.15 28.77
CA GLN A 74 -11.13 -10.69 27.95
C GLN A 74 -11.62 -11.07 26.56
N PHE A 75 -12.80 -11.71 26.44
CA PHE A 75 -13.36 -12.05 25.13
C PHE A 75 -13.55 -10.84 24.23
N VAL A 76 -14.12 -9.74 24.76
CA VAL A 76 -14.32 -8.49 23.99
C VAL A 76 -13.02 -7.79 23.69
N SER A 77 -12.09 -7.77 24.65
CA SER A 77 -10.73 -7.25 24.45
C SER A 77 -10.05 -7.95 23.26
N ASP A 78 -10.06 -9.29 23.25
CA ASP A 78 -9.36 -10.07 22.23
C ASP A 78 -10.08 -10.03 20.86
N ILE A 79 -11.43 -10.10 20.85
CA ILE A 79 -12.17 -10.16 19.59
C ILE A 79 -12.29 -8.80 18.91
N ASP A 80 -12.43 -7.73 19.66
CA ASP A 80 -12.62 -6.38 19.14
C ASP A 80 -11.30 -5.57 19.15
N GLY A 81 -10.19 -6.13 19.71
CA GLY A 81 -8.86 -5.49 19.79
C GLY A 81 -8.86 -4.26 20.67
N LEU A 82 -9.65 -4.29 21.73
CA LEU A 82 -9.77 -3.22 22.70
C LEU A 82 -8.81 -3.44 23.87
N SER A 83 -8.30 -2.36 24.46
CA SER A 83 -7.65 -2.47 25.76
C SER A 83 -8.65 -2.98 26.81
N PHE A 84 -8.17 -3.57 27.87
CA PHE A 84 -9.01 -4.09 28.95
C PHE A 84 -10.01 -3.05 29.47
N ARG A 85 -9.58 -1.82 29.62
CA ARG A 85 -10.42 -0.69 30.04
C ARG A 85 -11.48 -0.33 29.01
N GLU A 86 -11.08 -0.24 27.73
CA GLU A 86 -12.02 0.05 26.64
C GLU A 86 -13.05 -1.05 26.48
N ALA A 87 -12.69 -2.32 26.71
CA ALA A 87 -13.62 -3.44 26.69
C ALA A 87 -14.69 -3.31 27.81
N ILE A 88 -14.29 -2.87 29.01
CA ILE A 88 -15.22 -2.60 30.12
C ILE A 88 -16.20 -1.47 29.77
N GLU A 89 -15.67 -0.35 29.25
CA GLU A 89 -16.49 0.80 28.85
C GLU A 89 -17.46 0.43 27.71
N HIS A 90 -16.99 -0.33 26.73
CA HIS A 90 -17.78 -0.84 25.63
C HIS A 90 -18.92 -1.76 26.09
N LEU A 91 -18.61 -2.75 26.92
CA LEU A 91 -19.61 -3.65 27.49
C LEU A 91 -20.64 -2.89 28.32
N ALA A 92 -20.21 -1.95 29.14
CA ALA A 92 -21.08 -1.11 29.95
C ALA A 92 -22.06 -0.31 29.07
N GLN A 93 -21.58 0.27 27.98
CA GLN A 93 -22.39 1.04 27.04
C GLN A 93 -23.39 0.16 26.30
N VAL A 94 -22.95 -1.00 25.77
CA VAL A 94 -23.79 -1.88 24.96
C VAL A 94 -24.86 -2.59 25.77
N TYR A 95 -24.56 -2.94 27.02
CA TYR A 95 -25.46 -3.68 27.91
C TYR A 95 -26.15 -2.81 28.98
N GLY A 96 -26.01 -1.47 28.90
CA GLY A 96 -26.67 -0.54 29.79
C GLY A 96 -26.23 -0.66 31.26
N VAL A 97 -25.01 -1.09 31.49
CA VAL A 97 -24.44 -1.18 32.84
C VAL A 97 -24.02 0.22 33.28
N SER A 98 -24.70 0.79 34.26
CA SER A 98 -24.28 2.04 34.86
C SER A 98 -23.01 1.78 35.69
N LEU A 99 -21.86 2.14 35.13
CA LEU A 99 -20.63 2.16 35.91
C LEU A 99 -20.74 3.28 36.96
N PRO A 100 -20.29 3.06 38.21
CA PRO A 100 -20.28 4.12 39.20
C PRO A 100 -19.52 5.31 38.64
N ALA A 101 -20.19 6.46 38.57
CA ALA A 101 -19.52 7.68 38.22
C ALA A 101 -18.37 7.85 39.22
N LYS A 102 -17.15 7.98 38.71
CA LYS A 102 -16.05 8.52 39.54
C LYS A 102 -16.62 9.79 40.15
N THR A 103 -16.51 9.94 41.48
CA THR A 103 -16.84 11.15 42.20
C THR A 103 -16.02 12.31 41.62
N GLY A 104 -16.62 13.05 40.69
CA GLY A 104 -16.03 13.98 39.75
C GLY A 104 -15.93 13.36 38.35
N ARG A 105 -16.50 14.02 37.30
CA ARG A 105 -16.26 13.69 35.89
C ARG A 105 -14.76 13.55 35.71
N GLY A 106 -14.29 12.34 35.33
CA GLY A 106 -12.86 12.11 35.16
C GLY A 106 -12.32 13.06 34.09
N GLU A 107 -11.14 13.60 34.29
CA GLU A 107 -10.49 14.50 33.32
C GLU A 107 -10.49 13.92 31.90
N ALA A 108 -10.31 12.61 31.77
CA ALA A 108 -10.40 11.89 30.51
C ALA A 108 -11.80 11.98 29.86
N ASP A 109 -12.89 11.81 30.65
CA ASP A 109 -14.26 11.87 30.11
C ASP A 109 -14.60 13.28 29.65
N PHE A 110 -14.18 14.28 30.40
CA PHE A 110 -14.30 15.68 29.99
C PHE A 110 -13.54 15.94 28.68
N LEU A 111 -12.33 15.44 28.52
CA LEU A 111 -11.54 15.60 27.29
C LEU A 111 -12.26 14.94 26.09
N TYR A 112 -12.82 13.76 26.26
CA TYR A 112 -13.59 13.11 25.18
C TYR A 112 -14.83 13.93 24.79
N GLU A 113 -15.57 14.47 25.76
CA GLU A 113 -16.73 15.32 25.51
C GLU A 113 -16.33 16.60 24.77
N LEU A 114 -15.22 17.23 25.18
CA LEU A 114 -14.67 18.42 24.53
C LEU A 114 -14.25 18.13 23.10
N MET A 115 -13.54 17.01 22.86
CA MET A 115 -13.10 16.62 21.53
C MET A 115 -14.29 16.31 20.60
N ASP A 116 -15.31 15.61 21.10
CA ASP A 116 -16.50 15.33 20.28
C ASP A 116 -17.32 16.59 20.01
N TYR A 117 -17.39 17.52 20.97
CA TYR A 117 -18.02 18.84 20.76
C TYR A 117 -17.30 19.62 19.64
N ALA A 118 -15.97 19.69 19.68
CA ALA A 118 -15.17 20.31 18.63
C ALA A 118 -15.35 19.61 17.28
N ALA A 119 -15.36 18.26 17.27
CA ALA A 119 -15.52 17.49 16.03
C ALA A 119 -16.87 17.77 15.35
N ARG A 120 -17.97 17.83 16.12
CA ARG A 120 -19.29 18.19 15.59
C ARG A 120 -19.30 19.58 14.97
N TRP A 121 -18.70 20.54 15.66
CA TRP A 121 -18.61 21.90 15.14
C TRP A 121 -17.76 21.95 13.84
N PHE A 122 -16.62 21.24 13.76
CA PHE A 122 -15.81 21.19 12.54
C PHE A 122 -16.57 20.59 11.36
N VAL A 123 -17.36 19.54 11.56
CA VAL A 123 -18.22 18.94 10.52
C VAL A 123 -19.25 19.96 10.01
N GLU A 124 -19.85 20.73 10.91
CA GLU A 124 -20.80 21.78 10.55
C GLU A 124 -20.08 22.90 9.76
N GLN A 125 -18.89 23.33 10.17
CA GLN A 125 -18.13 24.35 9.42
C GLN A 125 -17.71 23.86 8.03
N LEU A 126 -17.40 22.56 7.86
CA LEU A 126 -17.10 21.99 6.55
C LEU A 126 -18.28 22.13 5.60
N SER A 127 -19.51 21.83 6.06
CA SER A 127 -20.72 21.96 5.23
C SER A 127 -20.98 23.39 4.76
N ARG A 128 -20.47 24.37 5.49
CA ARG A 128 -20.60 25.80 5.20
C ARG A 128 -19.42 26.39 4.43
N SER A 129 -18.39 25.60 4.11
CA SER A 129 -17.16 26.06 3.44
C SER A 129 -17.07 25.55 2.00
N PRO A 130 -17.47 26.35 0.98
CA PRO A 130 -17.33 25.96 -0.42
C PRO A 130 -15.89 25.62 -0.80
N THR A 131 -14.93 26.38 -0.29
CA THR A 131 -13.50 26.18 -0.58
C THR A 131 -12.99 24.83 -0.10
N ALA A 132 -13.35 24.44 1.14
CA ALA A 132 -12.93 23.13 1.68
C ALA A 132 -13.64 21.97 0.96
N LEU A 133 -14.91 22.13 0.59
CA LEU A 133 -15.65 21.15 -0.19
C LEU A 133 -15.10 21.00 -1.61
N LEU A 134 -14.76 22.11 -2.29
CA LEU A 134 -14.11 22.08 -3.61
C LEU A 134 -12.75 21.38 -3.54
N TYR A 135 -11.98 21.66 -2.49
CA TYR A 135 -10.70 20.99 -2.27
C TYR A 135 -10.87 19.46 -2.14
N LEU A 136 -11.82 18.97 -1.34
CA LEU A 136 -12.10 17.54 -1.22
C LEU A 136 -12.53 16.90 -2.55
N ARG A 137 -13.40 17.59 -3.30
CA ARG A 137 -13.82 17.16 -4.63
C ARG A 137 -12.65 17.11 -5.62
N SER A 138 -11.77 18.13 -5.63
CA SER A 138 -10.57 18.13 -6.49
C SER A 138 -9.60 17.00 -6.16
N ARG A 139 -9.67 16.50 -4.92
CA ARG A 139 -8.93 15.31 -4.47
C ARG A 139 -9.70 14.01 -4.67
N GLY A 140 -10.84 14.01 -5.33
CA GLY A 140 -11.63 12.82 -5.61
C GLY A 140 -12.26 12.17 -4.38
N ILE A 141 -12.36 12.87 -3.25
CA ILE A 141 -12.98 12.35 -2.01
C ILE A 141 -14.48 12.58 -2.07
N ASP A 142 -15.25 11.50 -2.00
CA ASP A 142 -16.71 11.52 -2.06
C ASP A 142 -17.36 11.88 -0.69
N GLU A 143 -18.64 12.22 -0.73
CA GLU A 143 -19.38 12.58 0.48
C GLU A 143 -19.54 11.42 1.48
N LYS A 144 -19.57 10.17 1.00
CA LYS A 144 -19.66 8.99 1.87
C LYS A 144 -18.40 8.86 2.72
N THR A 145 -17.24 9.07 2.09
CA THR A 145 -15.94 9.07 2.76
C THR A 145 -15.82 10.25 3.72
N VAL A 146 -16.25 11.45 3.32
CA VAL A 146 -16.30 12.63 4.21
C VAL A 146 -17.09 12.33 5.48
N ARG A 147 -18.28 11.74 5.35
CA ARG A 147 -19.13 11.36 6.50
C ARG A 147 -18.53 10.22 7.32
N LYS A 148 -18.03 9.18 6.65
CA LYS A 148 -17.42 8.00 7.29
C LYS A 148 -16.26 8.39 8.21
N PHE A 149 -15.40 9.31 7.77
CA PHE A 149 -14.25 9.79 8.53
C PHE A 149 -14.55 11.04 9.37
N ARG A 150 -15.80 11.54 9.37
CA ARG A 150 -16.24 12.74 10.11
C ARG A 150 -15.35 13.95 9.81
N LEU A 151 -14.95 14.14 8.54
CA LEU A 151 -14.07 15.24 8.16
C LEU A 151 -14.70 16.59 8.50
N GLY A 152 -13.88 17.54 8.89
CA GLY A 152 -14.30 18.86 9.30
C GLY A 152 -13.45 19.96 8.69
N TYR A 153 -13.74 21.20 9.09
CA TYR A 153 -12.99 22.38 8.68
C TYR A 153 -12.95 23.39 9.83
N VAL A 154 -11.80 24.02 10.03
CA VAL A 154 -11.68 25.17 10.92
C VAL A 154 -11.60 26.44 10.07
N PRO A 155 -12.59 27.34 10.16
CA PRO A 155 -12.57 28.61 9.41
C PRO A 155 -11.46 29.55 9.90
N VAL A 156 -11.24 30.63 9.15
CA VAL A 156 -10.26 31.68 9.51
C VAL A 156 -10.58 32.34 10.86
N SER A 157 -11.85 32.37 11.24
CA SER A 157 -12.28 32.86 12.58
C SER A 157 -11.76 32.01 13.74
N GLY A 158 -11.35 30.76 13.45
CA GLY A 158 -10.68 29.87 14.40
C GLY A 158 -11.61 29.12 15.33
N ILE A 159 -11.02 28.17 16.09
CA ILE A 159 -11.73 27.29 17.02
C ILE A 159 -12.26 28.04 18.25
N LYS A 160 -11.70 29.21 18.57
CA LYS A 160 -12.20 30.03 19.70
C LYS A 160 -13.68 30.38 19.55
N THR A 161 -14.16 30.56 18.31
CA THR A 161 -15.59 30.79 18.05
C THR A 161 -16.46 29.60 18.42
N CYS A 162 -15.95 28.38 18.34
CA CYS A 162 -16.63 27.17 18.78
C CYS A 162 -16.93 27.21 20.29
N PHE A 163 -16.00 27.72 21.06
CA PHE A 163 -16.08 27.72 22.52
C PHE A 163 -16.53 29.04 23.14
N ALA A 164 -16.73 30.10 22.33
CA ALA A 164 -17.11 31.43 22.81
C ALA A 164 -18.42 31.46 23.61
N SER A 165 -19.40 30.62 23.22
CA SER A 165 -20.69 30.50 23.89
C SER A 165 -20.77 29.33 24.87
N SER A 166 -19.69 28.57 25.03
CA SER A 166 -19.64 27.41 25.93
C SER A 166 -19.13 27.85 27.32
N GLN A 167 -19.44 27.06 28.34
CA GLN A 167 -18.89 27.24 29.69
C GLN A 167 -17.47 26.63 29.84
N ILE A 168 -16.81 26.27 28.71
CA ILE A 168 -15.50 25.65 28.69
C ILE A 168 -14.45 26.74 28.63
N SER A 169 -13.54 26.77 29.59
CA SER A 169 -12.45 27.75 29.60
C SER A 169 -11.41 27.45 28.52
N PHE A 170 -10.75 28.48 28.00
CA PHE A 170 -9.72 28.32 26.96
C PHE A 170 -8.47 27.57 27.46
N GLU A 171 -8.21 27.56 28.78
CA GLU A 171 -7.17 26.73 29.39
C GLU A 171 -7.45 25.25 29.13
N LYS A 172 -8.68 24.79 29.34
CA LYS A 172 -9.10 23.41 29.06
C LYS A 172 -9.00 23.06 27.58
N VAL A 173 -9.34 24.00 26.68
CA VAL A 173 -9.19 23.84 25.23
C VAL A 173 -7.71 23.75 24.82
N ARG A 174 -6.84 24.52 25.47
CA ARG A 174 -5.38 24.44 25.31
C ARG A 174 -4.85 23.08 25.80
N ASP A 175 -5.26 22.66 27.00
CA ASP A 175 -4.80 21.40 27.60
C ASP A 175 -5.30 20.17 26.82
N ALA A 176 -6.41 20.31 26.09
CA ALA A 176 -6.87 19.36 25.09
C ALA A 176 -6.01 19.36 23.81
N GLY A 177 -5.05 20.26 23.67
CA GLY A 177 -4.13 20.35 22.51
C GLY A 177 -4.69 21.11 21.31
N LEU A 178 -5.82 21.80 21.43
CA LEU A 178 -6.48 22.54 20.34
C LEU A 178 -5.98 23.99 20.20
N LEU A 179 -5.37 24.51 21.25
CA LEU A 179 -4.71 25.82 21.26
C LEU A 179 -3.24 25.64 21.62
N THR A 180 -2.39 26.55 21.12
CA THR A 180 -0.98 26.66 21.52
C THR A 180 -0.86 27.16 22.95
N LYS A 181 0.37 27.11 23.53
CA LYS A 181 0.68 27.71 24.82
C LYS A 181 0.28 29.19 24.92
N ASN A 182 0.31 29.91 23.80
CA ASN A 182 -0.06 31.31 23.68
C ASN A 182 -1.54 31.49 23.25
N PHE A 183 -2.37 30.48 23.44
CA PHE A 183 -3.79 30.48 23.07
C PHE A 183 -4.06 30.81 21.58
N GLN A 184 -3.13 30.51 20.70
CA GLN A 184 -3.34 30.60 19.26
C GLN A 184 -3.95 29.30 18.74
N ASP A 185 -4.82 29.40 17.73
CA ASP A 185 -5.43 28.26 17.08
C ASP A 185 -4.40 27.48 16.26
N CYS A 186 -4.27 26.21 16.55
CA CYS A 186 -3.36 25.32 15.82
C CYS A 186 -3.90 24.93 14.42
N LEU A 187 -5.23 24.93 14.24
CA LEU A 187 -5.88 24.31 13.09
C LEU A 187 -6.65 25.29 12.21
N TYR A 188 -6.50 26.61 12.43
CA TYR A 188 -7.24 27.62 11.67
C TYR A 188 -7.00 27.48 10.14
N ASN A 189 -8.06 27.71 9.37
CA ASN A 189 -8.06 27.62 7.91
C ASN A 189 -7.55 26.26 7.37
N ARG A 190 -7.91 25.16 8.05
CA ARG A 190 -7.50 23.80 7.69
C ARG A 190 -8.68 22.86 7.57
N LEU A 191 -8.59 21.95 6.59
CA LEU A 191 -9.37 20.73 6.58
C LEU A 191 -8.94 19.86 7.77
N VAL A 192 -9.91 19.32 8.50
CA VAL A 192 -9.66 18.60 9.76
C VAL A 192 -10.01 17.13 9.64
N PHE A 193 -9.12 16.29 10.15
CA PHE A 193 -9.20 14.83 10.22
C PHE A 193 -9.28 14.42 11.68
N PRO A 194 -10.45 13.99 12.19
CA PRO A 194 -10.55 13.48 13.56
C PRO A 194 -9.71 12.22 13.73
N ILE A 195 -8.83 12.23 14.73
CA ILE A 195 -8.07 11.06 15.15
C ILE A 195 -8.85 10.41 16.29
N CYS A 196 -9.17 9.12 16.11
CA CYS A 196 -10.02 8.39 17.05
C CYS A 196 -9.23 7.28 17.77
N SER A 197 -9.66 6.98 19.00
CA SER A 197 -9.28 5.75 19.71
C SER A 197 -9.78 4.50 18.96
N ALA A 198 -9.35 3.32 19.37
CA ALA A 198 -9.83 2.06 18.81
C ALA A 198 -11.37 1.88 18.94
N THR A 199 -12.00 2.53 19.94
CA THR A 199 -13.46 2.55 20.14
C THR A 199 -14.19 3.61 19.31
N GLY A 200 -13.48 4.42 18.51
CA GLY A 200 -14.05 5.47 17.68
C GLY A 200 -14.32 6.79 18.39
N ARG A 201 -13.90 6.96 19.66
CA ARG A 201 -13.98 8.26 20.36
C ARG A 201 -12.88 9.18 19.86
N VAL A 202 -13.19 10.45 19.59
CA VAL A 202 -12.21 11.44 19.13
C VAL A 202 -11.21 11.78 20.23
N ILE A 203 -9.91 11.71 19.93
CA ILE A 203 -8.82 11.96 20.88
C ILE A 203 -7.91 13.11 20.47
N ALA A 204 -7.90 13.45 19.17
CA ALA A 204 -7.07 14.50 18.59
C ALA A 204 -7.57 14.86 17.19
N PHE A 205 -6.88 15.79 16.54
CA PHE A 205 -7.18 16.20 15.16
C PHE A 205 -5.90 16.40 14.35
N GLY A 206 -5.93 15.94 13.10
CA GLY A 206 -5.00 16.37 12.07
C GLY A 206 -5.60 17.52 11.28
N GLY A 207 -4.76 18.44 10.78
CA GLY A 207 -5.18 19.56 9.95
C GLY A 207 -4.35 19.64 8.67
N ARG A 208 -5.02 19.78 7.52
CA ARG A 208 -4.35 20.04 6.23
C ARG A 208 -4.71 21.42 5.73
N SER A 209 -3.71 22.22 5.35
CA SER A 209 -3.96 23.50 4.69
C SER A 209 -4.72 23.28 3.37
N VAL A 210 -5.80 24.04 3.17
CA VAL A 210 -6.53 24.08 1.90
C VAL A 210 -5.90 25.03 0.90
N SER A 211 -4.87 25.79 1.31
CA SER A 211 -4.13 26.74 0.50
C SER A 211 -2.64 26.43 0.57
N ASP A 212 -1.96 26.47 -0.56
CA ASP A 212 -0.50 26.25 -0.64
C ASP A 212 0.32 27.37 0.04
N LYS A 213 -0.33 28.47 0.41
CA LYS A 213 0.30 29.62 1.08
C LYS A 213 0.55 29.42 2.57
N HIS A 214 -0.02 28.37 3.20
CA HIS A 214 0.10 28.13 4.64
C HIS A 214 1.00 26.92 4.92
N SER A 215 2.17 27.17 5.48
CA SER A 215 3.10 26.14 5.97
C SER A 215 2.90 25.93 7.49
N PRO A 216 3.06 24.69 7.98
CA PRO A 216 3.26 23.44 7.25
C PRO A 216 1.98 22.93 6.58
N LYS A 217 2.12 22.13 5.50
CA LYS A 217 1.00 21.53 4.76
C LYS A 217 0.10 20.69 5.68
N TYR A 218 0.68 19.88 6.55
CA TYR A 218 -0.01 19.10 7.59
C TYR A 218 0.44 19.52 8.98
N LEU A 219 -0.51 19.57 9.91
CA LEU A 219 -0.26 19.85 11.32
C LEU A 219 -1.23 19.02 12.18
N ASN A 220 -0.76 18.44 13.25
CA ASN A 220 -1.64 17.75 14.21
C ASN A 220 -1.82 18.62 15.45
N SER A 221 -2.95 18.46 16.15
CA SER A 221 -3.14 19.00 17.48
C SER A 221 -2.03 18.51 18.41
N ALA A 222 -1.76 19.24 19.48
CA ALA A 222 -0.75 18.84 20.44
C ALA A 222 -1.16 17.54 21.15
N GLU A 223 -0.19 16.81 21.68
CA GLU A 223 -0.44 15.63 22.53
C GLU A 223 -1.18 16.05 23.80
N ASN A 224 -2.04 15.17 24.27
CA ASN A 224 -2.83 15.35 25.49
C ASN A 224 -2.93 14.02 26.27
N ALA A 225 -3.72 13.98 27.33
CA ALA A 225 -3.86 12.77 28.14
C ALA A 225 -4.47 11.57 27.38
N LEU A 226 -5.18 11.81 26.25
CA LEU A 226 -5.80 10.76 25.43
C LEU A 226 -4.98 10.43 24.17
N PHE A 227 -4.11 11.32 23.73
CA PHE A 227 -3.45 11.25 22.45
C PHE A 227 -1.94 11.30 22.57
N LYS A 228 -1.30 10.23 22.12
CA LYS A 228 0.14 10.13 21.90
C LYS A 228 0.41 9.77 20.45
N LYS A 229 1.02 10.67 19.72
CA LYS A 229 1.26 10.55 18.28
C LYS A 229 2.06 9.29 17.91
N ARG A 230 2.99 8.89 18.77
CA ARG A 230 3.86 7.73 18.56
C ARG A 230 3.20 6.37 18.84
N GLU A 231 1.96 6.37 19.33
CA GLU A 231 1.19 5.17 19.67
C GLU A 231 -0.12 5.08 18.88
N SER A 232 -0.58 6.20 18.31
CA SER A 232 -1.89 6.32 17.66
C SER A 232 -1.81 6.13 16.15
N LEU A 233 -2.81 5.43 15.58
CA LEU A 233 -2.95 5.18 14.14
C LEU A 233 -4.24 5.83 13.64
N TYR A 234 -4.15 6.61 12.56
CA TYR A 234 -5.33 7.23 11.94
C TYR A 234 -6.23 6.18 11.26
N GLY A 235 -7.52 6.26 11.48
CA GLY A 235 -8.50 5.37 10.86
C GLY A 235 -8.59 3.97 11.49
N LEU A 236 -7.83 3.67 12.55
CA LEU A 236 -7.77 2.33 13.16
C LEU A 236 -9.15 1.79 13.52
N HIS A 237 -10.03 2.58 14.16
CA HIS A 237 -11.38 2.15 14.55
C HIS A 237 -12.24 1.68 13.37
N LEU A 238 -12.01 2.23 12.17
CA LEU A 238 -12.68 1.81 10.93
C LEU A 238 -12.00 0.59 10.28
N ALA A 239 -10.70 0.43 10.51
CA ALA A 239 -9.88 -0.62 9.92
C ALA A 239 -9.97 -1.94 10.71
N LEU A 240 -10.30 -1.94 12.00
CA LEU A 240 -10.23 -3.11 12.89
C LEU A 240 -11.00 -4.32 12.37
N ALA A 241 -12.30 -4.17 12.07
CA ALA A 241 -13.12 -5.30 11.61
C ALA A 241 -12.69 -5.82 10.22
N PRO A 242 -12.43 -4.96 9.19
CA PRO A 242 -11.87 -5.41 7.94
C PRO A 242 -10.49 -6.07 8.07
N ALA A 243 -9.60 -5.52 8.90
CA ALA A 243 -8.25 -6.06 9.12
C ALA A 243 -8.31 -7.48 9.72
N LYS A 244 -9.10 -7.68 10.76
CA LYS A 244 -9.30 -9.01 11.36
C LYS A 244 -9.88 -10.02 10.38
N LYS A 245 -10.87 -9.60 9.58
CA LYS A 245 -11.48 -10.47 8.55
C LYS A 245 -10.46 -10.92 7.51
N LEU A 246 -9.54 -10.04 7.11
CA LEU A 246 -8.52 -10.30 6.10
C LEU A 246 -7.23 -10.89 6.68
N GLY A 247 -7.05 -10.87 8.00
CA GLY A 247 -5.81 -11.26 8.67
C GLY A 247 -4.63 -10.32 8.40
N ARG A 248 -4.89 -9.13 7.83
CA ARG A 248 -3.86 -8.14 7.49
C ARG A 248 -4.32 -6.71 7.66
N ILE A 249 -3.36 -5.81 7.92
CA ILE A 249 -3.55 -4.36 7.99
C ILE A 249 -2.55 -3.67 7.08
N VAL A 250 -2.99 -2.60 6.40
CA VAL A 250 -2.16 -1.79 5.50
C VAL A 250 -1.81 -0.48 6.21
N ALA A 251 -0.53 -0.18 6.37
CA ALA A 251 -0.03 1.04 6.98
C ALA A 251 0.53 1.99 5.91
N VAL A 252 0.02 3.22 5.86
CA VAL A 252 0.42 4.28 4.92
C VAL A 252 0.86 5.55 5.68
N GLU A 253 1.48 6.52 5.00
CA GLU A 253 2.01 7.72 5.67
C GLU A 253 0.93 8.75 6.00
N GLY A 254 0.00 9.00 5.08
CA GLY A 254 -0.85 10.18 5.10
C GLY A 254 -2.32 9.94 5.34
N TYR A 255 -3.02 11.00 5.74
CA TYR A 255 -4.47 11.02 5.90
C TYR A 255 -5.19 10.76 4.57
N MET A 256 -4.71 11.38 3.49
CA MET A 256 -5.35 11.28 2.17
C MET A 256 -5.24 9.88 1.59
N ASP A 257 -4.12 9.18 1.85
CA ASP A 257 -3.93 7.79 1.43
C ASP A 257 -4.95 6.88 2.09
N VAL A 258 -5.17 7.06 3.41
CA VAL A 258 -6.20 6.31 4.13
C VAL A 258 -7.59 6.57 3.56
N LEU A 259 -7.93 7.83 3.27
CA LEU A 259 -9.24 8.17 2.73
C LEU A 259 -9.48 7.52 1.37
N ILE A 260 -8.54 7.69 0.44
CA ILE A 260 -8.72 7.19 -0.93
C ILE A 260 -8.72 5.66 -0.98
N LEU A 261 -7.81 5.00 -0.27
CA LEU A 261 -7.78 3.54 -0.18
C LEU A 261 -9.08 2.98 0.42
N SER A 262 -9.56 3.58 1.53
CA SER A 262 -10.81 3.19 2.15
C SER A 262 -12.03 3.42 1.24
N GLN A 263 -12.05 4.50 0.47
CA GLN A 263 -13.09 4.81 -0.52
C GLN A 263 -13.14 3.75 -1.63
N LEU A 264 -11.99 3.27 -2.06
CA LEU A 264 -11.84 2.25 -3.09
C LEU A 264 -12.02 0.81 -2.57
N GLY A 265 -12.46 0.64 -1.33
CA GLY A 265 -12.80 -0.65 -0.73
C GLY A 265 -11.64 -1.35 -0.01
N ILE A 266 -10.46 -0.73 0.08
CA ILE A 266 -9.33 -1.21 0.90
C ILE A 266 -9.51 -0.64 2.31
N SER A 267 -10.44 -1.24 3.08
CA SER A 267 -10.89 -0.68 4.35
C SER A 267 -10.02 -1.05 5.55
N ASN A 268 -9.08 -1.98 5.40
CA ASN A 268 -8.11 -2.40 6.43
C ASN A 268 -6.85 -1.51 6.44
N VAL A 269 -6.99 -0.22 6.18
CA VAL A 269 -5.88 0.74 6.05
C VAL A 269 -5.83 1.70 7.23
N VAL A 270 -4.61 2.00 7.70
CA VAL A 270 -4.32 2.96 8.78
C VAL A 270 -3.21 3.92 8.36
N GLY A 271 -3.22 5.14 8.92
CA GLY A 271 -2.22 6.17 8.65
C GLY A 271 -1.27 6.41 9.82
N LEU A 272 0.00 6.62 9.49
CA LEU A 272 1.02 7.09 10.41
C LEU A 272 0.94 8.62 10.50
N LEU A 273 0.63 9.18 11.62
CA LEU A 273 0.29 10.59 11.83
C LEU A 273 1.44 11.60 11.52
N GLY A 274 2.16 11.42 10.40
CA GLY A 274 3.31 12.24 10.02
C GLY A 274 4.52 12.01 10.94
N THR A 275 4.67 10.80 11.45
CA THR A 275 5.86 10.31 12.18
C THR A 275 6.35 9.03 11.54
N ALA A 276 7.63 8.73 11.71
CA ALA A 276 8.13 7.39 11.40
C ALA A 276 7.35 6.34 12.21
N MET A 277 7.15 5.15 11.63
CA MET A 277 6.56 4.02 12.34
C MET A 277 7.40 3.67 13.57
N THR A 278 6.75 3.52 14.70
CA THR A 278 7.39 3.17 15.99
C THR A 278 7.19 1.70 16.32
N GLU A 279 7.95 1.20 17.30
CA GLU A 279 7.74 -0.13 17.86
C GLU A 279 6.32 -0.30 18.41
N ALA A 280 5.78 0.74 19.07
CA ALA A 280 4.41 0.73 19.59
C ALA A 280 3.37 0.58 18.47
N HIS A 281 3.52 1.31 17.35
CA HIS A 281 2.65 1.15 16.18
C HIS A 281 2.68 -0.28 15.64
N LEU A 282 3.87 -0.83 15.44
CA LEU A 282 4.04 -2.15 14.84
C LEU A 282 3.52 -3.27 15.76
N ARG A 283 3.82 -3.19 17.05
CA ARG A 283 3.26 -4.11 18.06
C ARG A 283 1.74 -4.04 18.10
N HIS A 284 1.18 -2.84 18.16
CA HIS A 284 -0.28 -2.65 18.17
C HIS A 284 -0.95 -3.27 16.94
N MET A 285 -0.37 -3.12 15.75
CA MET A 285 -0.90 -3.77 14.54
C MET A 285 -0.79 -5.30 14.60
N TRP A 286 0.33 -5.85 15.10
CA TRP A 286 0.51 -7.28 15.27
C TRP A 286 -0.34 -7.90 16.39
N ASP A 287 -0.75 -7.13 17.38
CA ASP A 287 -1.73 -7.56 18.39
C ASP A 287 -3.14 -7.73 17.77
N ILE A 288 -3.41 -7.04 16.66
CA ILE A 288 -4.69 -7.09 15.95
C ILE A 288 -4.70 -8.19 14.88
N VAL A 289 -3.63 -8.30 14.09
CA VAL A 289 -3.51 -9.19 12.91
C VAL A 289 -2.09 -9.75 12.76
N PRO A 290 -1.92 -10.96 12.19
CA PRO A 290 -0.60 -11.54 11.99
C PRO A 290 0.23 -10.84 10.90
N GLU A 291 -0.39 -10.20 9.91
CA GLU A 291 0.30 -9.59 8.77
C GLU A 291 0.12 -8.07 8.72
N VAL A 292 1.25 -7.34 8.64
CA VAL A 292 1.30 -5.89 8.39
C VAL A 292 1.84 -5.66 6.99
N VAL A 293 1.14 -4.87 6.18
CA VAL A 293 1.61 -4.43 4.86
C VAL A 293 1.96 -2.95 4.94
N VAL A 294 3.20 -2.62 4.68
CA VAL A 294 3.72 -1.24 4.70
C VAL A 294 3.72 -0.68 3.28
N TRP A 295 3.06 0.46 3.10
CA TRP A 295 3.03 1.14 1.82
C TRP A 295 3.39 2.63 1.99
N MET A 296 4.68 2.93 1.84
CA MET A 296 5.24 4.29 1.90
C MET A 296 5.30 4.90 0.49
N ASP A 297 5.64 6.18 0.42
CA ASP A 297 5.79 6.89 -0.84
C ASP A 297 6.86 6.24 -1.73
N GLY A 298 6.70 6.32 -3.05
CA GLY A 298 7.61 5.70 -4.02
C GLY A 298 8.91 6.49 -4.28
N ASP A 299 9.17 7.53 -3.49
CA ASP A 299 10.39 8.34 -3.58
C ASP A 299 11.53 7.81 -2.71
N GLY A 300 12.70 8.43 -2.80
CA GLY A 300 13.87 8.03 -2.01
C GLY A 300 13.66 8.18 -0.50
N ALA A 301 12.83 9.11 -0.05
CA ALA A 301 12.51 9.30 1.37
C ALA A 301 11.62 8.17 1.88
N GLY A 302 10.58 7.79 1.12
CA GLY A 302 9.70 6.67 1.45
C GLY A 302 10.41 5.31 1.42
N ILE A 303 11.35 5.08 0.47
CA ILE A 303 12.20 3.88 0.46
C ILE A 303 13.07 3.82 1.72
N ASN A 304 13.69 4.92 2.11
CA ASN A 304 14.49 4.99 3.34
C ASN A 304 13.63 4.83 4.60
N ALA A 305 12.40 5.35 4.60
CA ALA A 305 11.43 5.13 5.68
C ALA A 305 11.05 3.66 5.78
N SER A 306 10.75 3.01 4.65
CA SER A 306 10.47 1.56 4.57
C SER A 306 11.64 0.73 5.11
N MET A 307 12.89 1.10 4.80
CA MET A 307 14.05 0.39 5.32
C MET A 307 14.23 0.54 6.83
N LYS A 308 13.97 1.74 7.39
CA LYS A 308 13.96 1.93 8.85
C LYS A 308 12.88 1.08 9.52
N ILE A 309 11.72 0.95 8.89
CA ILE A 309 10.65 0.07 9.37
C ILE A 309 11.07 -1.40 9.29
N ALA A 310 11.76 -1.80 8.22
CA ALA A 310 12.29 -3.15 8.07
C ALA A 310 13.31 -3.51 9.17
N HIS A 311 14.21 -2.59 9.49
CA HIS A 311 15.14 -2.73 10.63
C HIS A 311 14.41 -2.89 11.97
N LEU A 312 13.45 -2.00 12.22
CA LEU A 312 12.62 -2.08 13.42
C LEU A 312 11.90 -3.43 13.51
N ALA A 313 11.29 -3.86 12.41
CA ALA A 313 10.58 -5.14 12.34
C ALA A 313 11.50 -6.33 12.64
N LEU A 314 12.70 -6.37 12.03
CA LEU A 314 13.69 -7.44 12.28
C LEU A 314 14.02 -7.56 13.76
N SER A 315 14.15 -6.44 14.47
CA SER A 315 14.52 -6.45 15.90
C SER A 315 13.44 -6.97 16.84
N ILE A 316 12.15 -6.96 16.43
CA ILE A 316 11.02 -7.23 17.34
C ILE A 316 10.05 -8.32 16.86
N ILE A 317 10.19 -8.79 15.61
CA ILE A 317 9.31 -9.80 15.02
C ILE A 317 9.34 -11.12 15.81
N LYS A 318 8.17 -11.74 15.94
CA LYS A 318 7.97 -13.02 16.61
C LYS A 318 7.39 -14.06 15.66
N SER A 319 7.45 -15.33 16.06
CA SER A 319 6.81 -16.42 15.33
C SER A 319 5.30 -16.15 15.17
N GLY A 320 4.77 -16.38 13.97
CA GLY A 320 3.38 -16.09 13.61
C GLY A 320 3.13 -14.65 13.14
N GLN A 321 4.11 -13.76 13.22
CA GLN A 321 4.02 -12.39 12.71
C GLN A 321 4.72 -12.27 11.35
N SER A 322 4.17 -11.42 10.48
CA SER A 322 4.77 -11.08 9.19
C SER A 322 4.65 -9.60 8.88
N ILE A 323 5.55 -9.11 8.04
CA ILE A 323 5.47 -7.78 7.47
C ILE A 323 5.89 -7.81 6.01
N ARG A 324 5.17 -7.07 5.19
CA ARG A 324 5.43 -6.95 3.74
C ARG A 324 5.56 -5.49 3.36
N PHE A 325 6.23 -5.24 2.26
CA PHE A 325 6.49 -3.91 1.74
C PHE A 325 5.98 -3.78 0.32
N VAL A 326 5.10 -2.82 0.09
CA VAL A 326 4.66 -2.46 -1.25
C VAL A 326 5.76 -1.65 -1.91
N THR A 327 6.13 -2.03 -3.12
CA THR A 327 7.01 -1.24 -3.98
C THR A 327 6.14 -0.39 -4.89
N SER A 328 5.98 0.89 -4.53
CA SER A 328 5.27 1.84 -5.38
C SER A 328 6.02 2.10 -6.68
N PRO A 329 5.31 2.41 -7.77
CA PRO A 329 5.93 3.02 -8.94
C PRO A 329 6.70 4.28 -8.56
N GLN A 330 7.85 4.50 -9.21
CA GLN A 330 8.80 5.56 -8.84
C GLN A 330 8.10 6.93 -8.71
N GLY A 331 8.28 7.59 -7.58
CA GLY A 331 7.76 8.91 -7.28
C GLY A 331 6.26 8.98 -6.95
N LYS A 332 5.53 7.85 -6.91
CA LYS A 332 4.08 7.83 -6.64
C LYS A 332 3.80 7.42 -5.20
N ASP A 333 2.98 8.22 -4.53
CA ASP A 333 2.38 7.86 -3.24
C ASP A 333 1.15 6.92 -3.42
N PRO A 334 0.62 6.31 -2.36
CA PRO A 334 -0.57 5.45 -2.44
C PRO A 334 -1.79 6.17 -3.04
N TYR A 335 -1.96 7.46 -2.74
CA TYR A 335 -3.03 8.28 -3.31
C TYR A 335 -2.88 8.41 -4.83
N ASP A 336 -1.68 8.74 -5.32
CA ASP A 336 -1.39 8.86 -6.75
C ASP A 336 -1.61 7.55 -7.51
N VAL A 337 -1.23 6.43 -6.92
CA VAL A 337 -1.51 5.10 -7.49
C VAL A 337 -3.02 4.87 -7.62
N CYS A 338 -3.78 5.15 -6.57
CA CYS A 338 -5.23 4.96 -6.56
C CYS A 338 -5.95 5.83 -7.60
N VAL A 339 -5.56 7.10 -7.69
CA VAL A 339 -6.21 8.07 -8.59
C VAL A 339 -5.81 7.86 -10.04
N ASN A 340 -4.53 7.60 -10.30
CA ASN A 340 -3.99 7.55 -11.65
C ASN A 340 -4.01 6.14 -12.27
N LEU A 341 -3.85 5.08 -11.46
CA LEU A 341 -3.76 3.70 -11.93
C LEU A 341 -4.97 2.83 -11.54
N GLY A 342 -5.84 3.36 -10.69
CA GLY A 342 -7.10 2.72 -10.30
C GLY A 342 -7.00 1.72 -9.14
N PRO A 343 -8.18 1.30 -8.62
CA PRO A 343 -8.28 0.48 -7.41
C PRO A 343 -7.72 -0.93 -7.56
N ASP A 344 -7.82 -1.51 -8.75
CA ASP A 344 -7.35 -2.89 -8.96
C ASP A 344 -5.82 -2.96 -8.97
N THR A 345 -5.15 -1.91 -9.49
CA THR A 345 -3.69 -1.79 -9.38
C THR A 345 -3.25 -1.65 -7.91
N ALA A 346 -3.98 -0.86 -7.12
CA ALA A 346 -3.67 -0.71 -5.70
C ALA A 346 -3.81 -2.05 -4.95
N LYS A 347 -4.86 -2.83 -5.22
CA LYS A 347 -5.05 -4.17 -4.65
C LYS A 347 -3.94 -5.14 -5.08
N ASP A 348 -3.59 -5.15 -6.38
CA ASP A 348 -2.53 -6.01 -6.92
C ASP A 348 -1.16 -5.70 -6.28
N LEU A 349 -0.83 -4.43 -6.10
CA LEU A 349 0.38 -4.02 -5.40
C LEU A 349 0.42 -4.50 -3.94
N ILE A 350 -0.71 -4.45 -3.22
CA ILE A 350 -0.81 -4.98 -1.86
C ILE A 350 -0.63 -6.50 -1.85
N GLU A 351 -1.27 -7.23 -2.78
CA GLU A 351 -1.13 -8.70 -2.86
C GLU A 351 0.30 -9.14 -3.23
N ARG A 352 0.99 -8.36 -4.07
CA ARG A 352 2.38 -8.62 -4.49
C ARG A 352 3.42 -7.96 -3.60
N ALA A 353 3.02 -7.42 -2.45
CA ALA A 353 3.96 -6.81 -1.50
C ALA A 353 5.06 -7.80 -1.11
N LYS A 354 6.32 -7.34 -1.17
CA LYS A 354 7.51 -8.14 -0.89
C LYS A 354 7.59 -8.53 0.57
N LEU A 355 8.00 -9.75 0.86
CA LEU A 355 8.34 -10.18 2.20
C LEU A 355 9.49 -9.35 2.77
N LEU A 356 9.58 -9.23 4.09
CA LEU A 356 10.65 -8.51 4.77
C LEU A 356 12.06 -8.94 4.30
N SER A 357 12.28 -10.24 4.16
CA SER A 357 13.56 -10.79 3.69
C SER A 357 13.88 -10.40 2.24
N GLU A 358 12.87 -10.42 1.35
CA GLU A 358 13.01 -10.04 -0.06
C GLU A 358 13.25 -8.53 -0.19
N PHE A 359 12.51 -7.72 0.56
CA PHE A 359 12.66 -6.26 0.55
C PHE A 359 14.04 -5.82 1.00
N VAL A 360 14.54 -6.39 2.11
CA VAL A 360 15.90 -6.10 2.62
C VAL A 360 16.95 -6.54 1.63
N TRP A 361 16.79 -7.71 1.01
CA TRP A 361 17.70 -8.23 0.00
C TRP A 361 17.78 -7.32 -1.21
N ASP A 362 16.65 -6.94 -1.80
CA ASP A 362 16.59 -6.08 -2.98
C ASP A 362 17.17 -4.69 -2.71
N TYR A 363 16.89 -4.13 -1.53
CA TYR A 363 17.46 -2.85 -1.11
C TYR A 363 19.00 -2.90 -1.03
N GLU A 364 19.55 -3.96 -0.45
CA GLU A 364 21.00 -4.10 -0.30
C GLU A 364 21.70 -4.41 -1.62
N LEU A 365 21.05 -5.13 -2.53
CA LEU A 365 21.56 -5.30 -3.90
C LEU A 365 21.64 -3.96 -4.64
N ALA A 366 20.55 -3.17 -4.58
CA ALA A 366 20.52 -1.85 -5.19
C ALA A 366 21.58 -0.92 -4.61
N ARG A 367 21.75 -0.93 -3.28
CA ARG A 367 22.78 -0.15 -2.57
C ARG A 367 24.21 -0.55 -2.92
N ALA A 368 24.43 -1.82 -3.18
CA ALA A 368 25.73 -2.35 -3.60
C ALA A 368 26.02 -2.11 -5.09
N ASN A 369 25.09 -1.50 -5.84
CA ASN A 369 25.13 -1.38 -7.31
C ASN A 369 25.36 -2.74 -8.01
N ILE A 370 24.77 -3.79 -7.45
CA ILE A 370 24.80 -5.14 -8.02
C ILE A 370 23.59 -5.26 -8.95
N ALA A 371 23.78 -4.95 -10.23
CA ALA A 371 22.76 -5.22 -11.23
C ALA A 371 22.76 -6.71 -11.59
N SER A 372 21.59 -7.26 -11.91
CA SER A 372 21.39 -8.69 -12.24
C SER A 372 22.25 -9.21 -13.40
N SER A 373 22.92 -8.33 -14.15
CA SER A 373 23.77 -8.64 -15.31
C SER A 373 25.23 -8.24 -15.13
N SER A 374 25.63 -7.63 -14.00
CA SER A 374 27.01 -7.19 -13.78
C SER A 374 27.83 -8.26 -13.05
N LYS A 375 29.12 -8.41 -13.40
CA LYS A 375 30.07 -9.22 -12.61
C LYS A 375 30.17 -8.60 -11.22
N VAL A 376 29.70 -9.30 -10.20
CA VAL A 376 29.88 -8.90 -8.82
C VAL A 376 31.32 -9.14 -8.40
N VAL A 377 32.00 -8.14 -7.91
CA VAL A 377 33.39 -8.31 -7.42
C VAL A 377 33.39 -8.82 -5.98
N PRO A 378 34.46 -9.57 -5.57
CA PRO A 378 34.52 -10.16 -4.22
C PRO A 378 34.29 -9.16 -3.10
N GLU A 379 34.77 -7.93 -3.25
CA GLU A 379 34.61 -6.85 -2.28
C GLU A 379 33.17 -6.42 -2.10
N GLN A 380 32.35 -6.42 -3.17
CA GLN A 380 30.92 -6.15 -3.11
C GLN A 380 30.18 -7.27 -2.37
N CYS A 381 30.55 -8.54 -2.64
CA CYS A 381 30.00 -9.69 -1.91
C CYS A 381 30.31 -9.60 -0.40
N MET A 382 31.56 -9.29 -0.05
CA MET A 382 31.98 -9.14 1.35
C MET A 382 31.20 -8.02 2.05
N ALA A 383 31.08 -6.85 1.43
CA ALA A 383 30.34 -5.73 1.98
C ALA A 383 28.84 -6.05 2.16
N LEU A 384 28.24 -6.76 1.18
CA LEU A 384 26.87 -7.22 1.26
C LEU A 384 26.69 -8.24 2.41
N GLU A 385 27.58 -9.24 2.49
CA GLU A 385 27.55 -10.25 3.55
C GLU A 385 27.70 -9.66 4.94
N GLN A 386 28.58 -8.66 5.10
CA GLN A 386 28.74 -7.96 6.38
C GLN A 386 27.44 -7.25 6.80
N ARG A 387 26.81 -6.48 5.91
CA ARG A 387 25.54 -5.80 6.21
C ARG A 387 24.42 -6.78 6.54
N ILE A 388 24.31 -7.88 5.81
CA ILE A 388 23.32 -8.92 6.09
C ILE A 388 23.55 -9.56 7.47
N ARG A 389 24.82 -9.76 7.87
CA ARG A 389 25.15 -10.23 9.22
C ARG A 389 24.70 -9.23 10.30
N GLU A 390 24.90 -7.92 10.06
CA GLU A 390 24.45 -6.86 10.96
C GLU A 390 22.93 -6.98 11.17
N TYR A 391 22.11 -6.98 10.10
CA TYR A 391 20.67 -7.14 10.17
C TYR A 391 20.23 -8.40 10.91
N THR A 392 20.83 -9.54 10.59
CA THR A 392 20.46 -10.81 11.21
C THR A 392 20.91 -10.92 12.68
N SER A 393 21.89 -10.13 13.11
CA SER A 393 22.32 -10.06 14.52
C SER A 393 21.34 -9.27 15.40
N GLU A 394 20.56 -8.37 14.82
CA GLU A 394 19.55 -7.57 15.54
C GLU A 394 18.27 -8.38 15.87
N ILE A 395 18.05 -9.51 15.18
CA ILE A 395 16.87 -10.35 15.40
C ILE A 395 16.97 -11.03 16.77
N ARG A 396 16.09 -10.65 17.70
CA ARG A 396 16.10 -11.15 19.08
C ARG A 396 15.67 -12.61 19.19
N ASP A 397 14.74 -13.05 18.32
CA ASP A 397 14.29 -14.44 18.27
C ASP A 397 15.31 -15.32 17.54
N VAL A 398 15.93 -16.24 18.28
CA VAL A 398 17.01 -17.10 17.78
C VAL A 398 16.54 -18.01 16.62
N HIS A 399 15.29 -18.47 16.67
CA HIS A 399 14.74 -19.34 15.62
C HIS A 399 14.52 -18.55 14.35
N ILE A 400 13.90 -17.36 14.44
CA ILE A 400 13.70 -16.47 13.30
C ILE A 400 15.06 -16.08 12.73
N ALA A 401 16.03 -15.66 13.56
CA ALA A 401 17.37 -15.31 13.13
C ALA A 401 18.04 -16.42 12.31
N LYS A 402 17.86 -17.69 12.70
CA LYS A 402 18.38 -18.85 11.97
C LYS A 402 17.82 -18.95 10.55
N TYR A 403 16.49 -18.76 10.39
CA TYR A 403 15.85 -18.83 9.07
C TYR A 403 16.25 -17.66 8.17
N TYR A 404 16.32 -16.43 8.70
CA TYR A 404 16.79 -15.27 7.95
C TYR A 404 18.25 -15.42 7.51
N LYS A 405 19.14 -15.90 8.39
CA LYS A 405 20.54 -16.21 8.05
C LYS A 405 20.62 -17.26 6.93
N SER A 406 19.82 -18.31 7.00
CA SER A 406 19.77 -19.35 5.96
C SER A 406 19.29 -18.77 4.62
N PHE A 407 18.22 -17.96 4.61
CA PHE A 407 17.70 -17.33 3.42
C PHE A 407 18.77 -16.46 2.74
N PHE A 408 19.35 -15.51 3.47
CA PHE A 408 20.34 -14.60 2.90
C PHE A 408 21.62 -15.32 2.45
N TYR A 409 22.05 -16.35 3.18
CA TYR A 409 23.18 -17.16 2.76
C TYR A 409 22.94 -17.89 1.43
N GLN A 410 21.72 -18.39 1.22
CA GLN A 410 21.34 -18.98 -0.06
C GLN A 410 21.33 -17.95 -1.19
N GLN A 411 20.84 -16.75 -0.94
CA GLN A 411 20.87 -15.66 -1.92
C GLN A 411 22.31 -15.26 -2.30
N ILE A 412 23.19 -15.11 -1.33
CA ILE A 412 24.63 -14.80 -1.59
C ILE A 412 25.28 -15.92 -2.42
N LYS A 413 25.01 -17.18 -2.07
CA LYS A 413 25.51 -18.33 -2.85
C LYS A 413 24.96 -18.35 -4.29
N ALA A 414 23.72 -17.99 -4.48
CA ALA A 414 23.14 -17.90 -5.82
C ALA A 414 23.87 -16.85 -6.66
N LEU A 415 24.08 -15.65 -6.13
CA LEU A 415 24.89 -14.61 -6.78
C LEU A 415 26.30 -15.08 -7.15
N GLN A 416 26.97 -15.81 -6.26
CA GLN A 416 28.32 -16.34 -6.53
C GLN A 416 28.31 -17.42 -7.63
N ARG A 417 27.29 -18.29 -7.67
CA ARG A 417 27.17 -19.35 -8.70
C ARG A 417 26.91 -18.79 -10.10
N GLU A 418 26.10 -17.76 -10.24
CA GLU A 418 25.84 -17.10 -11.53
C GLU A 418 27.12 -16.55 -12.14
N GLN A 419 28.09 -16.14 -11.30
CA GLN A 419 29.42 -15.68 -11.77
C GLN A 419 30.33 -16.80 -12.24
N TYR A 420 30.31 -17.99 -11.63
CA TYR A 420 31.18 -19.11 -11.99
C TYR A 420 30.69 -19.86 -13.22
N ASN A 421 29.39 -19.92 -13.49
CA ASN A 421 28.81 -20.60 -14.65
C ASN A 421 29.00 -19.83 -15.98
N GLY A 422 29.55 -18.62 -15.95
CA GLY A 422 30.03 -17.89 -17.15
C GLY A 422 31.35 -18.40 -17.71
N ARG A 423 32.01 -19.37 -17.07
CA ARG A 423 33.21 -20.06 -17.60
C ARG A 423 32.86 -21.54 -17.76
N GLY A 424 32.63 -21.91 -19.02
CA GLY A 424 32.15 -23.21 -19.46
C GLY A 424 32.84 -24.43 -18.82
N THR A 425 32.01 -25.38 -18.49
CA THR A 425 32.15 -26.80 -18.89
C THR A 425 30.87 -27.54 -18.55
N SER A 426 30.42 -28.30 -19.49
CA SER A 426 29.25 -29.19 -19.43
C SER A 426 29.39 -30.22 -18.32
N SER A 427 28.41 -30.28 -17.37
CA SER A 427 28.06 -31.51 -16.72
C SER A 427 26.54 -31.57 -16.53
N HIS A 428 25.94 -32.52 -17.22
CA HIS A 428 24.54 -32.89 -17.14
C HIS A 428 24.22 -33.39 -15.73
N GLY A 429 23.26 -32.79 -15.05
CA GLY A 429 22.73 -33.43 -13.86
C GLY A 429 21.97 -32.62 -12.81
N SER A 430 21.50 -31.39 -13.06
CA SER A 430 20.70 -30.69 -12.02
C SER A 430 19.63 -29.73 -12.55
N ALA A 431 19.40 -29.68 -13.85
CA ALA A 431 18.46 -28.73 -14.47
C ALA A 431 16.96 -29.10 -14.25
N ARG A 432 16.66 -30.35 -13.86
CA ARG A 432 15.24 -30.81 -13.74
C ARG A 432 14.51 -30.37 -12.47
N ALA A 433 15.21 -30.08 -11.39
CA ALA A 433 14.58 -29.73 -10.11
C ALA A 433 14.25 -28.21 -10.01
N ILE A 434 14.99 -27.36 -10.73
CA ILE A 434 14.79 -25.89 -10.74
C ILE A 434 13.68 -25.50 -11.73
N GLU A 435 13.53 -26.27 -12.81
CA GLU A 435 12.53 -26.03 -13.84
C GLU A 435 11.09 -26.31 -13.39
N GLN A 436 10.88 -27.15 -12.38
CA GLN A 436 9.55 -27.42 -11.79
C GLN A 436 9.11 -26.34 -10.80
N GLY A 437 10.04 -25.64 -10.13
CA GLY A 437 9.73 -24.53 -9.24
C GLY A 437 9.41 -23.22 -9.97
N LEU A 438 9.93 -23.04 -11.19
CA LEU A 438 9.74 -21.83 -12.01
C LEU A 438 8.51 -21.87 -12.92
N ARG A 439 7.90 -23.05 -13.10
CA ARG A 439 6.68 -23.17 -13.93
C ARG A 439 5.38 -22.80 -13.23
N SER A 440 5.38 -22.63 -11.92
CA SER A 440 4.17 -22.23 -11.16
C SER A 440 4.03 -20.71 -10.97
N SER A 441 5.00 -19.88 -11.39
CA SER A 441 4.96 -18.41 -11.25
C SER A 441 4.93 -17.64 -12.58
N ARG A 442 4.78 -18.35 -13.72
CA ARG A 442 4.59 -17.71 -15.02
C ARG A 442 3.12 -17.75 -15.43
N LEU A 443 2.31 -16.87 -14.85
CA LEU A 443 1.09 -16.40 -15.48
C LEU A 443 1.20 -14.89 -15.69
N GLY A 444 1.36 -14.56 -16.96
CA GLY A 444 1.58 -13.33 -17.61
C GLY A 444 0.77 -12.13 -17.09
N GLY A 445 1.49 -11.11 -16.85
CA GLY A 445 1.02 -9.76 -16.71
C GLY A 445 2.21 -8.84 -16.88
N VAL A 446 2.57 -8.53 -18.13
CA VAL A 446 3.48 -7.41 -18.40
C VAL A 446 2.76 -6.16 -17.91
N SER A 447 3.29 -5.52 -16.90
CA SER A 447 2.74 -4.31 -16.30
C SER A 447 2.72 -3.18 -17.33
N LEU A 448 1.62 -2.43 -17.39
CA LEU A 448 1.46 -1.21 -18.20
C LEU A 448 2.56 -0.15 -17.97
N GLN A 449 3.43 -0.33 -16.96
CA GLN A 449 4.56 0.54 -16.64
C GLN A 449 5.82 0.31 -17.48
N GLU A 450 5.92 -0.80 -18.22
CA GLU A 450 7.04 -1.01 -19.15
C GLU A 450 6.93 -0.15 -20.43
N CYS A 451 5.83 0.56 -20.60
CA CYS A 451 5.57 1.42 -21.77
C CYS A 451 6.06 2.87 -21.63
N ALA A 452 6.56 3.29 -20.48
CA ALA A 452 7.04 4.65 -20.28
C ALA A 452 8.59 4.67 -20.28
N GLY A 453 9.19 5.26 -21.31
CA GLY A 453 10.63 5.51 -21.36
C GLY A 453 11.40 4.61 -22.33
N ALA A 454 12.68 4.39 -22.06
CA ALA A 454 13.63 3.68 -22.94
C ALA A 454 13.17 2.28 -23.39
N ASN A 455 12.41 1.56 -22.55
CA ASN A 455 11.87 0.25 -22.90
C ASN A 455 10.81 0.30 -24.01
N TYR A 456 9.94 1.31 -24.02
CA TYR A 456 8.93 1.47 -25.07
C TYR A 456 9.58 1.70 -26.43
N GLN A 457 10.52 2.64 -26.50
CA GLN A 457 11.21 2.99 -27.74
C GLN A 457 12.04 1.80 -28.28
N MET A 458 12.71 1.04 -27.41
CA MET A 458 13.41 -0.19 -27.78
C MET A 458 12.45 -1.25 -28.36
N ARG A 459 11.26 -1.41 -27.78
CA ARG A 459 10.25 -2.35 -28.29
C ARG A 459 9.71 -1.93 -29.66
N VAL A 460 9.50 -0.64 -29.85
CA VAL A 460 9.09 -0.09 -31.16
C VAL A 460 10.14 -0.40 -32.22
N ILE A 461 11.40 -0.03 -31.99
CA ILE A 461 12.52 -0.31 -32.89
C ILE A 461 12.67 -1.82 -33.13
N TYR A 462 12.63 -2.63 -32.08
CA TYR A 462 12.72 -4.08 -32.18
C TYR A 462 11.63 -4.67 -33.07
N THR A 463 10.38 -4.24 -32.89
CA THR A 463 9.23 -4.73 -33.69
C THR A 463 9.43 -4.41 -35.17
N ILE A 464 9.88 -3.22 -35.50
CA ILE A 464 10.17 -2.78 -36.87
C ILE A 464 11.36 -3.55 -37.48
N VAL A 465 12.44 -3.72 -36.74
CA VAL A 465 13.64 -4.44 -37.23
C VAL A 465 13.36 -5.93 -37.41
N GLU A 466 12.56 -6.54 -36.53
CA GLU A 466 12.19 -7.96 -36.66
C GLU A 466 11.20 -8.22 -37.82
N CYS A 467 10.38 -7.23 -38.18
CA CYS A 467 9.43 -7.32 -39.27
C CYS A 467 9.38 -6.01 -40.08
N PRO A 468 10.36 -5.73 -40.97
CA PRO A 468 10.42 -4.50 -41.76
C PRO A 468 9.23 -4.31 -42.71
N LYS A 469 8.53 -5.37 -43.07
CA LYS A 469 7.29 -5.31 -43.85
C LYS A 469 6.23 -4.37 -43.24
N LEU A 470 6.25 -4.17 -41.94
CA LEU A 470 5.36 -3.22 -41.27
C LEU A 470 5.54 -1.78 -41.74
N LEU A 471 6.75 -1.39 -42.17
CA LEU A 471 7.02 -0.06 -42.71
C LEU A 471 6.35 0.20 -44.07
N TYR A 472 5.89 -0.83 -44.77
CA TYR A 472 5.21 -0.72 -46.04
C TYR A 472 3.68 -0.62 -45.88
N ASP A 473 3.18 -0.74 -44.68
CA ASP A 473 1.84 -0.32 -44.29
C ASP A 473 1.86 1.20 -44.04
N GLY A 474 1.13 1.98 -44.84
CA GLY A 474 1.16 3.44 -44.79
C GLY A 474 0.80 3.99 -43.38
N ALA A 475 -0.20 3.40 -42.70
CA ALA A 475 -0.60 3.84 -41.37
C ALA A 475 0.47 3.54 -40.33
N VAL A 476 1.13 2.38 -40.39
CA VAL A 476 2.22 2.01 -39.51
C VAL A 476 3.43 2.91 -39.72
N PHE A 477 3.77 3.20 -40.97
CA PHE A 477 4.89 4.07 -41.33
C PHE A 477 4.69 5.50 -40.82
N GLU A 478 3.53 6.10 -41.08
CA GLU A 478 3.18 7.45 -40.59
C GLU A 478 3.25 7.51 -39.06
N GLN A 479 2.70 6.51 -38.37
CA GLN A 479 2.79 6.42 -36.93
C GLN A 479 4.24 6.32 -36.45
N PHE A 480 5.07 5.44 -37.05
CA PHE A 480 6.46 5.27 -36.71
C PHE A 480 7.28 6.55 -36.91
N ALA A 481 7.11 7.23 -38.04
CA ALA A 481 7.80 8.47 -38.37
C ALA A 481 7.42 9.62 -37.43
N SER A 482 6.16 9.64 -36.96
CA SER A 482 5.66 10.69 -36.04
C SER A 482 5.99 10.45 -34.57
N LEU A 483 6.55 9.30 -34.19
CA LEU A 483 6.92 9.04 -32.80
C LEU A 483 8.09 9.93 -32.37
N ASP A 484 7.98 10.50 -31.17
CA ASP A 484 9.08 11.27 -30.56
C ASP A 484 10.01 10.33 -29.78
N PHE A 485 11.23 10.16 -30.30
CA PHE A 485 12.27 9.33 -29.69
C PHE A 485 13.26 10.21 -28.89
N ALA A 486 13.80 9.65 -27.81
CA ALA A 486 14.87 10.26 -27.05
C ALA A 486 16.13 10.48 -27.91
N ASP A 487 17.00 11.42 -27.53
CA ASP A 487 18.13 11.88 -28.34
C ASP A 487 19.12 10.77 -28.70
N ASP A 488 19.21 9.72 -27.91
CA ASP A 488 20.06 8.54 -28.16
C ASP A 488 19.46 7.56 -29.18
N MET A 489 18.13 7.52 -29.32
CA MET A 489 17.41 6.59 -30.21
C MET A 489 16.88 7.27 -31.49
N ARG A 490 16.72 8.59 -31.48
CA ARG A 490 16.22 9.39 -32.63
C ARG A 490 17.04 9.21 -33.90
N PRO A 491 18.40 9.17 -33.87
CA PRO A 491 19.18 8.92 -35.08
C PRO A 491 18.88 7.56 -35.73
N LEU A 492 18.65 6.53 -34.93
CA LEU A 492 18.32 5.19 -35.44
C LEU A 492 16.91 5.17 -36.08
N GLN A 493 15.91 5.82 -35.45
CA GLN A 493 14.58 6.00 -36.04
C GLN A 493 14.68 6.71 -37.38
N GLN A 494 15.37 7.85 -37.46
CA GLN A 494 15.49 8.65 -38.68
C GLN A 494 16.13 7.85 -39.83
N HIS A 495 17.19 7.08 -39.52
CA HIS A 495 17.81 6.25 -40.57
C HIS A 495 16.92 5.12 -41.04
N ILE A 496 16.08 4.54 -40.18
CA ILE A 496 15.08 3.55 -40.62
C ILE A 496 14.04 4.21 -41.56
N VAL A 497 13.59 5.44 -41.26
CA VAL A 497 12.71 6.21 -42.13
C VAL A 497 13.37 6.51 -43.46
N ASP A 498 14.63 7.03 -43.44
CA ASP A 498 15.39 7.35 -44.67
C ASP A 498 15.62 6.13 -45.56
N ILE A 499 15.89 4.97 -44.95
CA ILE A 499 16.05 3.70 -45.70
C ILE A 499 14.72 3.32 -46.37
N ARG A 500 13.62 3.38 -45.63
CA ARG A 500 12.30 3.06 -46.17
C ARG A 500 11.91 3.99 -47.34
N GLU A 501 12.18 5.29 -47.22
CA GLU A 501 11.88 6.26 -48.25
C GLU A 501 12.76 6.07 -49.50
N ALA A 502 13.98 5.60 -49.35
CA ALA A 502 14.91 5.33 -50.44
C ALA A 502 14.62 4.03 -51.20
N HIS A 503 13.96 3.05 -50.56
CA HIS A 503 13.66 1.75 -51.12
C HIS A 503 12.18 1.61 -51.46
N GLY A 504 11.84 1.42 -52.75
CA GLY A 504 10.46 1.23 -53.23
C GLY A 504 9.89 -0.17 -52.98
N GLU A 505 10.73 -1.16 -52.75
CA GLU A 505 10.37 -2.57 -52.54
C GLU A 505 10.52 -3.00 -51.09
N GLU A 506 9.75 -4.02 -50.65
CA GLU A 506 9.81 -4.55 -49.29
C GLU A 506 11.20 -5.10 -48.93
N LEU A 507 11.82 -4.56 -47.89
CA LEU A 507 13.08 -5.01 -47.39
C LEU A 507 12.91 -6.22 -46.47
N SER A 508 13.82 -7.17 -46.57
CA SER A 508 13.95 -8.22 -45.54
C SER A 508 14.62 -7.68 -44.29
N LYS A 509 14.53 -8.43 -43.19
CA LYS A 509 15.24 -8.10 -41.95
C LYS A 509 16.76 -7.99 -42.17
N ALA A 510 17.34 -8.89 -42.96
CA ALA A 510 18.76 -8.90 -43.26
C ALA A 510 19.18 -7.66 -44.05
N ASP A 511 18.36 -7.26 -45.05
CA ASP A 511 18.62 -6.08 -45.88
C ASP A 511 18.55 -4.79 -45.03
N LEU A 512 17.52 -4.63 -44.19
CA LEU A 512 17.39 -3.46 -43.31
C LEU A 512 18.59 -3.34 -42.35
N ILE A 513 18.98 -4.44 -41.72
CA ILE A 513 20.13 -4.46 -40.82
C ILE A 513 21.44 -4.17 -41.57
N GLY A 514 21.62 -4.75 -42.76
CA GLY A 514 22.75 -4.49 -43.62
C GLY A 514 22.87 -3.02 -44.03
N GLU A 515 21.77 -2.40 -44.44
CA GLU A 515 21.70 -0.97 -44.77
C GLU A 515 22.01 -0.07 -43.55
N LEU A 516 21.49 -0.40 -42.37
CA LEU A 516 21.76 0.34 -41.15
C LEU A 516 23.26 0.29 -40.78
N TYR A 517 23.90 -0.87 -40.90
CA TYR A 517 25.33 -1.01 -40.62
C TYR A 517 26.25 -0.36 -41.67
N SER A 518 25.81 -0.36 -42.92
CA SER A 518 26.55 0.29 -44.00
C SER A 518 26.60 1.80 -43.89
N ARG A 519 25.52 2.37 -43.36
CA ARG A 519 25.37 3.82 -43.15
C ARG A 519 26.05 4.33 -41.90
N ARG A 520 26.03 3.54 -40.82
CA ARG A 520 26.63 3.92 -39.54
C ARG A 520 27.00 2.71 -38.69
N ALA A 521 28.28 2.50 -38.49
CA ALA A 521 28.79 1.40 -37.67
C ALA A 521 28.35 1.48 -36.18
N ASP A 522 28.04 2.67 -35.68
CA ASP A 522 27.61 2.90 -34.30
C ASP A 522 26.25 2.27 -33.97
N PHE A 523 25.45 1.88 -34.98
CA PHE A 523 24.13 1.25 -34.73
C PHE A 523 24.23 -0.23 -34.36
N GLU A 524 25.34 -0.92 -34.70
CA GLU A 524 25.50 -2.34 -34.38
C GLU A 524 25.43 -2.62 -32.88
N PRO A 525 26.15 -1.92 -31.99
CA PRO A 525 26.08 -2.13 -30.56
C PRO A 525 24.67 -1.84 -30.00
N THR A 526 24.03 -0.79 -30.51
CA THR A 526 22.67 -0.39 -30.09
C THR A 526 21.64 -1.44 -30.46
N LEU A 527 21.62 -1.90 -31.72
CA LEU A 527 20.71 -2.94 -32.17
C LEU A 527 20.93 -4.27 -31.46
N ARG A 528 22.21 -4.65 -31.23
CA ARG A 528 22.55 -5.85 -30.46
C ARG A 528 22.02 -5.77 -29.02
N SER A 529 22.20 -4.62 -28.37
CA SER A 529 21.68 -4.38 -27.01
C SER A 529 20.15 -4.46 -26.97
N ILE A 530 19.45 -3.91 -27.98
CA ILE A 530 17.99 -3.99 -28.09
C ILE A 530 17.55 -5.45 -28.26
N GLN A 531 18.19 -6.21 -29.16
CA GLN A 531 17.86 -7.62 -29.41
C GLN A 531 18.09 -8.49 -28.15
N GLU A 532 19.19 -8.31 -27.45
CA GLU A 532 19.49 -9.03 -26.20
C GLU A 532 18.43 -8.74 -25.11
N LYS A 533 18.10 -7.48 -24.89
CA LYS A 533 17.09 -7.07 -23.91
C LYS A 533 15.69 -7.59 -24.26
N MET A 534 15.30 -7.54 -25.53
CA MET A 534 13.98 -8.00 -25.96
C MET A 534 13.88 -9.53 -25.93
N SER A 535 14.93 -10.25 -26.28
CA SER A 535 15.00 -11.71 -26.14
C SER A 535 14.91 -12.17 -24.68
N ALA A 536 15.52 -11.44 -23.76
CA ALA A 536 15.43 -11.71 -22.32
C ALA A 536 14.02 -11.50 -21.75
N THR A 537 13.23 -10.59 -22.34
CA THR A 537 11.84 -10.31 -21.91
C THR A 537 10.80 -11.25 -22.52
N GLY A 538 11.22 -12.20 -23.36
CA GLY A 538 10.31 -13.15 -24.04
C GLY A 538 9.53 -12.56 -25.22
N CYS A 539 9.91 -11.38 -25.71
CA CYS A 539 9.31 -10.70 -26.86
C CYS A 539 9.86 -11.19 -28.23
N ALA A 540 10.52 -12.36 -28.29
CA ALA A 540 11.05 -12.88 -29.55
C ALA A 540 9.93 -13.27 -30.52
N PHE A 541 9.91 -12.70 -31.73
CA PHE A 541 8.92 -12.99 -32.77
C PHE A 541 9.21 -14.29 -33.51
N GLY A 542 10.45 -14.75 -33.56
CA GLY A 542 10.87 -15.97 -34.28
C GLY A 542 11.35 -17.07 -33.33
N THR A 543 10.57 -18.12 -33.14
CA THR A 543 11.08 -19.42 -32.69
C THR A 543 11.41 -20.27 -33.92
N LYS A 544 12.43 -21.12 -33.86
CA LYS A 544 12.78 -22.04 -34.96
C LYS A 544 11.52 -22.78 -35.43
N GLY A 545 11.11 -22.54 -36.69
CA GLY A 545 9.95 -23.18 -37.30
C GLY A 545 8.69 -22.31 -37.47
N CYS A 546 8.71 -21.02 -37.16
CA CYS A 546 7.60 -20.10 -37.50
C CYS A 546 7.69 -19.68 -38.98
N SER A 547 6.52 -19.59 -39.65
CA SER A 547 6.42 -19.00 -41.00
C SER A 547 6.55 -17.48 -40.94
N ASP A 548 6.99 -16.85 -42.05
CA ASP A 548 7.05 -15.38 -42.15
C ASP A 548 5.69 -14.72 -41.91
N ALA A 549 4.61 -15.37 -42.31
CA ALA A 549 3.24 -14.91 -42.05
C ALA A 549 2.89 -14.90 -40.54
N ASP A 550 3.38 -15.86 -39.76
CA ASP A 550 3.18 -15.89 -38.30
C ASP A 550 3.99 -14.80 -37.61
N VAL A 551 5.20 -14.52 -38.10
CA VAL A 551 6.05 -13.43 -37.57
C VAL A 551 5.38 -12.09 -37.86
N GLU A 552 4.87 -11.86 -39.05
CA GLU A 552 4.17 -10.63 -39.41
C GLU A 552 2.90 -10.44 -38.58
N LYS A 553 2.08 -11.48 -38.40
CA LYS A 553 0.86 -11.42 -37.57
C LYS A 553 1.17 -11.06 -36.14
N ARG A 554 2.24 -11.62 -35.57
CA ARG A 554 2.68 -11.29 -34.21
C ARG A 554 3.22 -9.87 -34.10
N ALA A 555 3.99 -9.43 -35.09
CA ALA A 555 4.55 -8.08 -35.12
C ALA A 555 3.44 -7.02 -35.28
N ARG A 556 2.44 -7.22 -36.15
CA ARG A 556 1.27 -6.33 -36.24
C ARG A 556 0.50 -6.22 -34.94
N ARG A 557 0.30 -7.33 -34.26
CA ARG A 557 -0.37 -7.35 -32.97
C ARG A 557 0.45 -6.63 -31.88
N GLU A 558 1.75 -6.81 -31.86
CA GLU A 558 2.62 -6.12 -30.91
C GLU A 558 2.66 -4.60 -31.20
N TRP A 559 2.69 -4.23 -32.48
CA TRP A 559 2.55 -2.84 -32.90
C TRP A 559 1.25 -2.21 -32.40
N GLU A 560 0.13 -2.89 -32.61
CA GLU A 560 -1.18 -2.40 -32.13
C GLU A 560 -1.19 -2.21 -30.62
N LYS A 561 -0.62 -3.14 -29.85
CA LYS A 561 -0.48 -3.00 -28.38
C LYS A 561 0.36 -1.79 -28.00
N LEU A 562 1.47 -1.56 -28.67
CA LEU A 562 2.36 -0.43 -28.40
C LEU A 562 1.64 0.90 -28.68
N MET A 563 0.95 1.02 -29.80
CA MET A 563 0.22 2.24 -30.16
C MET A 563 -0.96 2.52 -29.23
N LEU A 564 -1.75 1.52 -28.89
CA LEU A 564 -2.84 1.67 -27.92
C LEU A 564 -2.35 2.05 -26.53
N SER A 565 -1.21 1.49 -26.10
CA SER A 565 -0.61 1.84 -24.82
C SER A 565 -0.14 3.30 -24.78
N LYS A 566 0.44 3.79 -25.88
CA LYS A 566 0.83 5.20 -26.02
C LYS A 566 -0.40 6.11 -26.02
N GLN A 567 -1.41 5.78 -26.82
CA GLN A 567 -2.66 6.53 -26.90
C GLN A 567 -3.34 6.63 -25.52
N LEU A 568 -3.38 5.52 -24.78
CA LEU A 568 -3.94 5.50 -23.42
C LEU A 568 -3.18 6.43 -22.46
N SER A 569 -1.85 6.43 -22.53
CA SER A 569 -1.01 7.33 -21.71
C SER A 569 -1.27 8.81 -22.05
N GLU A 570 -1.34 9.16 -23.32
CA GLU A 570 -1.61 10.52 -23.78
C GLU A 570 -3.00 11.02 -23.35
N ILE A 571 -4.03 10.15 -23.49
CA ILE A 571 -5.38 10.47 -23.04
C ILE A 571 -5.40 10.68 -21.52
N GLN A 572 -4.70 9.85 -20.75
CA GLN A 572 -4.61 9.98 -19.30
C GLN A 572 -3.94 11.30 -18.89
N GLU A 573 -2.87 11.70 -19.55
CA GLU A 573 -2.22 12.99 -19.32
C GLU A 573 -3.15 14.17 -19.64
N GLN A 574 -3.89 14.09 -20.75
CA GLN A 574 -4.87 15.11 -21.11
C GLN A 574 -6.03 15.19 -20.11
N ILE A 575 -6.52 14.06 -19.60
CA ILE A 575 -7.55 14.03 -18.56
C ILE A 575 -7.04 14.74 -17.29
N VAL A 576 -5.80 14.48 -16.88
CA VAL A 576 -5.19 15.16 -15.71
C VAL A 576 -5.10 16.66 -15.96
N LYS A 577 -4.62 17.08 -17.13
CA LYS A 577 -4.50 18.49 -17.49
C LYS A 577 -5.86 19.20 -17.49
N LEU A 578 -6.88 18.63 -18.14
CA LEU A 578 -8.23 19.19 -18.19
C LEU A 578 -8.88 19.27 -16.81
N ARG A 579 -8.64 18.31 -15.93
CA ARG A 579 -9.12 18.36 -14.55
C ARG A 579 -8.46 19.47 -13.76
N LEU A 580 -7.17 19.72 -13.97
CA LEU A 580 -6.44 20.85 -13.36
C LEU A 580 -6.95 22.20 -13.85
N GLU A 581 -7.39 22.27 -15.11
CA GLU A 581 -8.00 23.46 -15.74
C GLU A 581 -9.50 23.64 -15.37
N GLY A 582 -10.10 22.73 -14.60
CA GLY A 582 -11.51 22.81 -14.20
C GLY A 582 -12.51 22.38 -15.29
N ARG A 583 -12.06 21.76 -16.39
CA ARG A 583 -12.88 21.35 -17.54
C ARG A 583 -13.36 19.90 -17.39
N TYR A 584 -14.19 19.66 -16.38
CA TYR A 584 -14.57 18.31 -15.95
C TYR A 584 -15.43 17.54 -16.97
N ASP A 585 -16.31 18.22 -17.71
CA ASP A 585 -17.16 17.56 -18.72
C ASP A 585 -16.34 16.93 -19.84
N ILE A 586 -15.31 17.64 -20.30
CA ILE A 586 -14.40 17.15 -21.34
C ILE A 586 -13.51 16.03 -20.80
N ALA A 587 -13.05 16.18 -19.55
CA ALA A 587 -12.27 15.12 -18.90
C ALA A 587 -13.10 13.84 -18.67
N LEU A 588 -14.41 13.94 -18.47
CA LEU A 588 -15.30 12.79 -18.34
C LEU A 588 -15.43 12.04 -19.67
N ASN A 589 -15.69 12.75 -20.77
CA ASN A 589 -15.79 12.16 -22.11
C ASN A 589 -14.46 11.47 -22.51
N LEU A 590 -13.32 12.10 -22.20
CA LEU A 590 -12.02 11.47 -22.45
C LEU A 590 -11.77 10.25 -21.55
N SER A 591 -12.34 10.21 -20.34
CA SER A 591 -12.24 9.04 -19.46
C SER A 591 -13.02 7.84 -20.00
N GLU A 592 -14.14 8.06 -20.68
CA GLU A 592 -14.88 7.01 -21.37
C GLU A 592 -14.07 6.49 -22.57
N HIS A 593 -13.48 7.38 -23.35
CA HIS A 593 -12.60 6.99 -24.45
C HIS A 593 -11.34 6.24 -23.97
N ALA A 594 -10.73 6.67 -22.86
CA ALA A 594 -9.62 5.93 -22.23
C ALA A 594 -10.01 4.49 -21.87
N LYS A 595 -11.23 4.29 -21.39
CA LYS A 595 -11.76 2.97 -21.05
C LYS A 595 -11.92 2.08 -22.28
N GLU A 596 -12.43 2.62 -23.39
CA GLU A 596 -12.55 1.89 -24.65
C GLU A 596 -11.19 1.43 -25.17
N VAL A 597 -10.18 2.31 -25.13
CA VAL A 597 -8.80 2.01 -25.53
C VAL A 597 -8.20 0.93 -24.64
N ASP A 598 -8.41 1.00 -23.32
CA ASP A 598 -7.92 0.00 -22.35
C ASP A 598 -8.60 -1.37 -22.57
N ASP A 599 -9.92 -1.40 -22.81
CA ASP A 599 -10.65 -2.64 -23.08
C ASP A 599 -10.14 -3.31 -24.37
N ARG A 600 -9.86 -2.52 -25.42
CA ARG A 600 -9.27 -3.01 -26.67
C ARG A 600 -7.85 -3.55 -26.42
N LEU A 601 -7.03 -2.83 -25.67
CA LEU A 601 -5.69 -3.27 -25.28
C LEU A 601 -5.73 -4.59 -24.51
N ARG A 602 -6.62 -4.72 -23.52
CA ARG A 602 -6.83 -5.96 -22.75
C ARG A 602 -7.27 -7.13 -23.64
N SER A 603 -8.09 -6.88 -24.65
CA SER A 603 -8.51 -7.93 -25.59
C SER A 603 -7.32 -8.52 -26.37
N LEU A 604 -6.35 -7.67 -26.72
CA LEU A 604 -5.11 -8.09 -27.39
C LEU A 604 -4.16 -8.88 -26.47
N TRP A 605 -4.27 -8.77 -25.14
CA TRP A 605 -3.48 -9.56 -24.21
C TRP A 605 -4.08 -10.94 -23.91
N ARG A 606 -5.40 -11.10 -24.06
CA ARG A 606 -6.11 -12.37 -23.75
C ARG A 606 -6.00 -13.42 -24.87
N CYS A 607 -5.66 -13.04 -26.05
CA CYS A 607 -5.40 -13.94 -27.20
C CYS A 607 -3.91 -14.20 -27.35
#